data_6ea32cc6bdee1ac9df538e29c621fa8a
#
_entry.id   6ea32cc6bdee1ac9df538e29c621fa8a
#
_cell.length_a   1.000
_cell.length_b   1.000
_cell.length_c   1.000
_cell.angle_alpha   90.00
_cell.angle_beta   90.00
_cell.angle_gamma   90.00
#
_symmetry.space_group_name_H-M   'P 1'
#
loop_
_entity.id
_entity.type
_entity.pdbx_description
1 polymer ?
#
loop_
_entity_poly.entity_id
_entity_poly.type
_entity_poly.pdbx_seq_one_letter_code
_entity_poly.pdbx_strand_id
1 'polypeptide(L)'
;MRYRLPLLLLFVFCLAAITIAPARGQWRDITKWEVSPFVGYETGGSYPVTNSFVIDRLRVDGGRSYGTFIDYSLTENSQAEFMWSRNNTSFSERDTTTRTYSKAFNSDFDQYSFGFLYMLKNSERKLRPFIAGGIGFAHESNSGGNPNRTLLAFNMGGGAKYEVSRHFALRGDLRWLPSRANKTPTVECDIFGNCFQQNVSNYLQRVNFTGGFAFRF
;
A
#
# COMPACT_ATOMS: atom_id res chain seq x y z
N MET A 1 -0.63 0.98 -34.41
CA MET A 1 -0.49 2.44 -34.18
C MET A 1 -1.57 3.05 -33.26
N ARG A 2 -2.17 2.29 -32.30
CA ARG A 2 -3.38 2.72 -31.53
C ARG A 2 -3.14 3.04 -30.03
N TYR A 3 -1.90 3.03 -29.54
CA TYR A 3 -1.61 3.20 -28.10
C TYR A 3 -0.93 4.52 -27.74
N ARG A 4 -0.75 5.45 -28.68
CA ARG A 4 -0.08 6.74 -28.41
C ARG A 4 -1.03 7.81 -27.81
N LEU A 5 -2.33 7.69 -28.05
CA LEU A 5 -3.32 8.67 -27.58
C LEU A 5 -3.55 8.67 -26.07
N PRO A 6 -3.71 7.50 -25.36
CA PRO A 6 -3.91 7.51 -23.92
C PRO A 6 -2.67 7.93 -23.13
N LEU A 7 -1.46 7.66 -23.64
CA LEU A 7 -0.22 8.10 -23.01
C LEU A 7 -0.03 9.61 -23.06
N LEU A 8 -0.44 10.21 -24.20
CA LEU A 8 -0.38 11.68 -24.39
C LEU A 8 -1.38 12.41 -23.49
N LEU A 9 -2.59 11.85 -23.33
CA LEU A 9 -3.61 12.37 -22.40
C LEU A 9 -3.16 12.29 -20.94
N LEU A 10 -2.50 11.22 -20.54
CA LEU A 10 -1.95 11.07 -19.20
C LEU A 10 -0.85 12.11 -18.93
N PHE A 11 0.02 12.36 -19.92
CA PHE A 11 1.09 13.34 -19.83
C PHE A 11 0.57 14.79 -19.77
N VAL A 12 -0.46 15.11 -20.54
CA VAL A 12 -1.14 16.41 -20.50
C VAL A 12 -1.86 16.64 -19.17
N PHE A 13 -2.49 15.60 -18.59
CA PHE A 13 -3.12 15.68 -17.27
C PHE A 13 -2.11 15.89 -16.14
N CYS A 14 -0.94 15.26 -16.19
CA CYS A 14 0.16 15.50 -15.26
C CYS A 14 0.76 16.91 -15.40
N LEU A 15 0.90 17.42 -16.63
CA LEU A 15 1.39 18.78 -16.87
C LEU A 15 0.39 19.85 -16.41
N ALA A 16 -0.92 19.64 -16.61
CA ALA A 16 -1.97 20.54 -16.15
C ALA A 16 -2.04 20.64 -14.62
N ALA A 17 -1.71 19.55 -13.90
CA ALA A 17 -1.66 19.54 -12.44
C ALA A 17 -0.49 20.37 -11.87
N ILE A 18 0.57 20.61 -12.66
CA ILE A 18 1.75 21.38 -12.26
C ILE A 18 1.55 22.91 -12.45
N THR A 19 0.62 23.31 -13.31
CA THR A 19 0.42 24.73 -13.66
C THR A 19 -0.61 25.49 -12.80
N ILE A 20 -1.17 24.85 -11.77
CA ILE A 20 -1.98 25.55 -10.77
C ILE A 20 -1.00 26.33 -9.85
N ALA A 21 -0.55 27.49 -10.33
CA ALA A 21 0.23 28.40 -9.51
C ALA A 21 -0.62 28.78 -8.28
N PRO A 22 -0.12 28.60 -7.06
CA PRO A 22 -0.86 29.00 -5.87
C PRO A 22 -1.01 30.52 -5.88
N ALA A 23 -2.24 31.00 -5.76
CA ALA A 23 -2.50 32.39 -5.42
C ALA A 23 -1.67 32.71 -4.16
N ARG A 24 -0.91 33.81 -4.16
CA ARG A 24 -0.06 34.26 -3.07
C ARG A 24 -0.93 34.65 -1.85
N GLY A 25 -1.41 33.64 -1.12
CA GLY A 25 -1.90 33.77 0.23
C GLY A 25 -0.72 33.78 1.19
N GLN A 26 -0.76 34.60 2.21
CA GLN A 26 0.25 34.67 3.26
C GLN A 26 0.60 33.27 3.76
N TRP A 27 1.82 32.83 3.45
CA TRP A 27 2.40 31.61 3.98
C TRP A 27 2.60 31.79 5.48
N ARG A 28 1.63 31.38 6.30
CA ARG A 28 1.89 31.08 7.70
C ARG A 28 3.00 30.04 7.72
N ASP A 29 3.96 30.16 8.64
CA ASP A 29 5.06 29.21 8.86
C ASP A 29 4.54 27.79 8.87
N ILE A 30 4.46 27.18 7.70
CA ILE A 30 4.04 25.79 7.54
C ILE A 30 5.31 24.99 7.79
N THR A 31 5.34 24.24 8.88
CA THR A 31 6.30 23.18 9.08
C THR A 31 6.23 22.28 7.85
N LYS A 32 7.30 22.27 7.05
CA LYS A 32 7.26 21.69 5.70
C LYS A 32 7.29 20.17 5.72
N TRP A 33 7.94 19.60 6.72
CA TRP A 33 8.13 18.17 6.87
C TRP A 33 7.28 17.58 7.98
N GLU A 34 6.71 16.42 7.72
CA GLU A 34 5.99 15.63 8.71
C GLU A 34 6.45 14.17 8.60
N VAL A 35 6.81 13.57 9.74
CA VAL A 35 7.14 12.14 9.85
C VAL A 35 6.12 11.47 10.74
N SER A 36 5.50 10.41 10.24
CA SER A 36 4.40 9.72 10.90
C SER A 36 4.67 8.23 11.03
N PRO A 37 5.39 7.77 12.07
CA PRO A 37 5.47 6.35 12.38
C PRO A 37 4.10 5.81 12.74
N PHE A 38 3.81 4.59 12.28
CA PHE A 38 2.54 3.93 12.51
C PHE A 38 2.68 2.46 12.83
N VAL A 39 1.65 1.91 13.46
CA VAL A 39 1.37 0.50 13.61
C VAL A 39 -0.04 0.21 13.14
N GLY A 40 -0.29 -1.02 12.70
CA GLY A 40 -1.60 -1.36 12.18
C GLY A 40 -1.81 -2.85 11.95
N TYR A 41 -2.86 -3.13 11.21
CA TYR A 41 -3.22 -4.47 10.78
C TYR A 41 -3.57 -4.44 9.30
N GLU A 42 -2.97 -5.34 8.54
CA GLU A 42 -3.22 -5.51 7.12
C GLU A 42 -4.01 -6.78 6.88
N THR A 43 -5.14 -6.68 6.19
CA THR A 43 -5.90 -7.85 5.76
C THR A 43 -5.22 -8.50 4.57
N GLY A 44 -5.29 -9.81 4.50
CA GLY A 44 -4.77 -10.54 3.37
C GLY A 44 -5.75 -10.65 2.19
N GLY A 45 -5.23 -11.15 1.09
CA GLY A 45 -5.97 -11.50 -0.11
C GLY A 45 -5.96 -13.00 -0.39
N SER A 46 -6.55 -13.43 -1.50
CA SER A 46 -6.48 -14.82 -1.93
C SER A 46 -6.28 -14.91 -3.44
N TYR A 47 -5.55 -15.95 -3.86
CA TYR A 47 -5.33 -16.30 -5.26
C TYR A 47 -5.91 -17.67 -5.57
N PRO A 48 -6.55 -17.86 -6.74
CA PRO A 48 -6.84 -19.18 -7.25
C PRO A 48 -5.53 -19.85 -7.69
N VAL A 49 -5.33 -21.11 -7.33
CA VAL A 49 -4.21 -21.94 -7.79
C VAL A 49 -4.69 -22.76 -8.98
N THR A 50 -3.94 -22.71 -10.08
CA THR A 50 -4.24 -23.46 -11.28
C THR A 50 -3.22 -24.61 -11.40
N ASN A 51 -3.68 -25.79 -11.83
CA ASN A 51 -2.85 -26.97 -12.02
C ASN A 51 -2.40 -27.73 -10.77
N SER A 52 -3.06 -27.54 -9.64
CA SER A 52 -2.90 -28.42 -8.48
C SER A 52 -4.15 -29.28 -8.29
N PHE A 53 -3.98 -30.59 -8.07
CA PHE A 53 -5.08 -31.51 -7.75
C PHE A 53 -5.45 -31.49 -6.26
N VAL A 54 -4.57 -30.96 -5.42
CA VAL A 54 -4.70 -30.98 -3.96
C VAL A 54 -5.05 -29.61 -3.39
N ILE A 55 -4.54 -28.54 -4.01
CA ILE A 55 -4.69 -27.16 -3.53
C ILE A 55 -5.47 -26.36 -4.57
N ASP A 56 -6.58 -25.74 -4.16
CA ASP A 56 -7.41 -24.92 -5.05
C ASP A 56 -7.24 -23.42 -4.83
N ARG A 57 -6.74 -23.00 -3.66
CA ARG A 57 -6.61 -21.60 -3.31
C ARG A 57 -5.44 -21.34 -2.36
N LEU A 58 -4.65 -20.34 -2.67
CA LEU A 58 -3.64 -19.79 -1.78
C LEU A 58 -4.17 -18.49 -1.18
N ARG A 59 -4.11 -18.37 0.14
CA ARG A 59 -4.54 -17.20 0.88
C ARG A 59 -3.34 -16.55 1.55
N VAL A 60 -3.23 -15.24 1.43
CA VAL A 60 -2.37 -14.43 2.27
C VAL A 60 -3.14 -14.13 3.54
N ASP A 61 -2.62 -14.50 4.68
CA ASP A 61 -3.27 -14.23 5.95
C ASP A 61 -3.12 -12.76 6.33
N GLY A 62 -4.05 -12.25 7.13
CA GLY A 62 -3.89 -10.92 7.71
C GLY A 62 -2.74 -10.90 8.72
N GLY A 63 -2.02 -9.78 8.78
CA GLY A 63 -0.86 -9.64 9.66
C GLY A 63 -0.72 -8.26 10.27
N ARG A 64 0.20 -8.16 11.24
CA ARG A 64 0.58 -6.86 11.81
C ARG A 64 1.37 -6.07 10.80
N SER A 65 1.05 -4.79 10.68
CA SER A 65 1.80 -3.85 9.84
C SER A 65 2.42 -2.74 10.67
N TYR A 66 3.57 -2.26 10.24
CA TYR A 66 4.23 -1.08 10.80
C TYR A 66 5.05 -0.38 9.74
N GLY A 67 5.32 0.88 9.95
CA GLY A 67 6.05 1.67 8.96
C GLY A 67 6.07 3.15 9.30
N THR A 68 6.26 3.96 8.26
CA THR A 68 6.26 5.40 8.38
C THR A 68 5.73 6.07 7.12
N PHE A 69 5.06 7.19 7.30
CA PHE A 69 4.81 8.17 6.25
C PHE A 69 5.77 9.32 6.43
N ILE A 70 6.28 9.85 5.33
CA ILE A 70 7.05 11.09 5.28
C ILE A 70 6.32 12.01 4.32
N ASP A 71 5.77 13.08 4.86
CA ASP A 71 4.97 14.04 4.12
C ASP A 71 5.74 15.36 3.96
N TYR A 72 5.66 15.95 2.78
CA TYR A 72 6.16 17.28 2.49
C TYR A 72 5.01 18.17 2.03
N SER A 73 4.76 19.25 2.79
CA SER A 73 3.67 20.19 2.51
C SER A 73 3.95 21.01 1.26
N LEU A 74 3.15 20.82 0.23
CA LEU A 74 3.17 21.57 -1.02
C LEU A 74 2.30 22.83 -0.92
N THR A 75 1.12 22.65 -0.32
CA THR A 75 0.17 23.72 -0.03
C THR A 75 -0.46 23.50 1.35
N GLU A 76 -1.35 24.36 1.79
CA GLU A 76 -2.10 24.17 3.05
C GLU A 76 -2.93 22.86 3.07
N ASN A 77 -3.36 22.38 1.90
CA ASN A 77 -4.24 21.23 1.77
C ASN A 77 -3.61 20.05 1.04
N SER A 78 -2.45 20.20 0.42
CA SER A 78 -1.80 19.12 -0.33
C SER A 78 -0.39 18.83 0.17
N GLN A 79 -0.06 17.56 0.28
CA GLN A 79 1.25 17.07 0.68
C GLN A 79 1.72 16.02 -0.32
N ALA A 80 3.00 16.04 -0.67
CA ALA A 80 3.68 14.89 -1.26
C ALA A 80 3.95 13.88 -0.15
N GLU A 81 3.68 12.61 -0.40
CA GLU A 81 3.80 11.55 0.59
C GLU A 81 4.71 10.45 0.10
N PHE A 82 5.66 10.05 0.92
CA PHE A 82 6.37 8.78 0.82
C PHE A 82 5.86 7.85 1.91
N MET A 83 5.54 6.61 1.56
CA MET A 83 5.12 5.57 2.50
C MET A 83 6.09 4.40 2.42
N TRP A 84 6.58 3.98 3.57
CA TRP A 84 7.16 2.66 3.78
C TRP A 84 6.30 1.89 4.77
N SER A 85 5.95 0.66 4.41
CA SER A 85 5.15 -0.23 5.25
C SER A 85 5.70 -1.64 5.18
N ARG A 86 5.86 -2.30 6.32
CA ARG A 86 6.16 -3.72 6.44
C ARG A 86 4.98 -4.46 7.04
N ASN A 87 4.60 -5.56 6.40
CA ASN A 87 3.58 -6.49 6.88
C ASN A 87 4.23 -7.86 7.09
N ASN A 88 4.11 -8.40 8.30
CA ASN A 88 4.50 -9.77 8.62
C ASN A 88 3.28 -10.67 8.51
N THR A 89 3.29 -11.59 7.57
CA THR A 89 2.15 -12.43 7.24
C THR A 89 2.57 -13.89 7.00
N SER A 90 1.62 -14.72 6.63
CA SER A 90 1.84 -16.08 6.17
C SER A 90 0.92 -16.41 5.00
N PHE A 91 1.35 -17.36 4.21
CA PHE A 91 0.49 -17.98 3.21
C PHE A 91 -0.14 -19.23 3.79
N SER A 92 -1.44 -19.38 3.54
CA SER A 92 -2.22 -20.57 3.88
C SER A 92 -2.81 -21.16 2.62
N GLU A 93 -2.67 -22.47 2.46
CA GLU A 93 -3.22 -23.24 1.37
C GLU A 93 -4.54 -23.90 1.77
N ARG A 94 -5.48 -23.99 0.84
CA ARG A 94 -6.74 -24.68 1.04
C ARG A 94 -6.70 -26.05 0.35
N ASP A 95 -6.86 -27.09 1.13
CA ASP A 95 -7.03 -28.45 0.63
C ASP A 95 -8.38 -28.58 -0.11
N THR A 96 -8.37 -29.18 -1.30
CA THR A 96 -9.54 -29.35 -2.14
C THR A 96 -10.56 -30.32 -1.54
N THR A 97 -10.10 -31.32 -0.78
CA THR A 97 -10.92 -32.40 -0.21
C THR A 97 -11.55 -31.98 1.12
N THR A 98 -10.72 -31.50 2.06
CA THR A 98 -11.16 -31.15 3.40
C THR A 98 -11.68 -29.70 3.50
N ARG A 99 -11.36 -28.84 2.50
CA ARG A 99 -11.63 -27.41 2.46
C ARG A 99 -11.08 -26.65 3.67
N THR A 100 -10.12 -27.22 4.37
CA THR A 100 -9.42 -26.60 5.50
C THR A 100 -8.22 -25.80 5.01
N TYR A 101 -7.86 -24.74 5.76
CA TYR A 101 -6.66 -23.97 5.51
C TYR A 101 -5.55 -24.45 6.43
N SER A 102 -4.39 -24.73 5.84
CA SER A 102 -3.14 -25.03 6.57
C SER A 102 -2.08 -24.01 6.19
N LYS A 103 -1.25 -23.63 7.16
CA LYS A 103 -0.17 -22.69 6.94
C LYS A 103 0.90 -23.32 6.05
N ALA A 104 1.20 -22.70 4.91
CA ALA A 104 2.22 -23.14 3.98
C ALA A 104 3.60 -22.59 4.34
N PHE A 105 3.74 -21.27 4.39
CA PHE A 105 5.03 -20.61 4.73
C PHE A 105 4.81 -19.18 5.26
N ASN A 106 5.87 -18.62 5.85
CA ASN A 106 5.86 -17.22 6.28
C ASN A 106 6.34 -16.31 5.14
N SER A 107 5.77 -15.11 5.08
CA SER A 107 6.17 -14.08 4.12
C SER A 107 6.11 -12.70 4.76
N ASP A 108 7.03 -11.84 4.35
CA ASP A 108 7.05 -10.43 4.69
C ASP A 108 6.84 -9.60 3.44
N PHE A 109 5.97 -8.60 3.52
CA PHE A 109 5.77 -7.62 2.46
C PHE A 109 6.33 -6.27 2.89
N ASP A 110 7.34 -5.79 2.18
CA ASP A 110 7.85 -4.43 2.27
C ASP A 110 7.30 -3.61 1.12
N GLN A 111 6.47 -2.62 1.40
CA GLN A 111 5.91 -1.73 0.39
C GLN A 111 6.51 -0.33 0.51
N TYR A 112 6.98 0.19 -0.62
CA TYR A 112 7.48 1.53 -0.81
C TYR A 112 6.62 2.23 -1.84
N SER A 113 6.09 3.41 -1.53
CA SER A 113 5.28 4.15 -2.49
C SER A 113 5.45 5.65 -2.35
N PHE A 114 5.32 6.32 -3.49
CA PHE A 114 5.31 7.77 -3.62
C PHE A 114 3.95 8.21 -4.11
N GLY A 115 3.42 9.29 -3.55
CA GLY A 115 2.10 9.78 -3.91
C GLY A 115 1.78 11.14 -3.33
N PHE A 116 0.49 11.39 -3.21
CA PHE A 116 -0.04 12.65 -2.71
C PHE A 116 -1.14 12.40 -1.68
N LEU A 117 -1.23 13.33 -0.74
CA LEU A 117 -2.26 13.40 0.27
C LEU A 117 -2.96 14.76 0.15
N TYR A 118 -4.30 14.75 0.15
CA TYR A 118 -5.11 15.95 0.06
C TYR A 118 -6.06 16.06 1.25
N MET A 119 -5.94 17.16 2.01
CA MET A 119 -6.79 17.47 3.15
C MET A 119 -8.14 18.02 2.67
N LEU A 120 -9.23 17.42 3.13
CA LEU A 120 -10.60 17.78 2.71
C LEU A 120 -11.15 19.02 3.46
N LYS A 121 -10.51 19.45 4.55
CA LYS A 121 -10.94 20.59 5.36
C LYS A 121 -9.78 21.53 5.67
N ASN A 122 -10.12 22.81 5.83
CA ASN A 122 -9.18 23.88 6.12
C ASN A 122 -8.43 23.67 7.45
N SER A 123 -7.26 24.30 7.55
CA SER A 123 -6.31 24.19 8.66
C SER A 123 -6.82 24.65 10.04
N GLU A 124 -7.95 25.35 10.09
CA GLU A 124 -8.53 25.86 11.33
C GLU A 124 -9.20 24.80 12.22
N ARG A 125 -9.46 23.61 11.67
CA ARG A 125 -10.12 22.52 12.42
C ARG A 125 -9.10 21.52 12.95
N LYS A 126 -9.29 21.13 14.23
CA LYS A 126 -8.44 20.12 14.88
C LYS A 126 -8.50 18.75 14.18
N LEU A 127 -9.65 18.39 13.64
CA LEU A 127 -9.83 17.13 12.89
C LEU A 127 -9.82 17.43 11.39
N ARG A 128 -8.81 16.91 10.70
CA ARG A 128 -8.57 17.11 9.27
C ARG A 128 -8.64 15.77 8.51
N PRO A 129 -9.80 15.43 7.94
CA PRO A 129 -9.91 14.27 7.08
C PRO A 129 -9.14 14.50 5.77
N PHE A 130 -8.60 13.41 5.21
CA PHE A 130 -7.82 13.45 3.97
C PHE A 130 -8.10 12.23 3.10
N ILE A 131 -7.77 12.38 1.83
CA ILE A 131 -7.62 11.30 0.87
C ILE A 131 -6.16 11.23 0.43
N ALA A 132 -5.69 10.03 0.09
CA ALA A 132 -4.32 9.88 -0.37
C ALA A 132 -4.23 8.73 -1.40
N GLY A 133 -3.21 8.82 -2.24
CA GLY A 133 -2.94 7.78 -3.22
C GLY A 133 -1.54 7.90 -3.78
N GLY A 134 -1.00 6.75 -4.22
CA GLY A 134 0.36 6.67 -4.73
C GLY A 134 0.64 5.39 -5.49
N ILE A 135 1.83 5.34 -6.06
CA ILE A 135 2.38 4.23 -6.82
C ILE A 135 3.76 3.86 -6.26
N GLY A 136 4.12 2.60 -6.33
CA GLY A 136 5.43 2.13 -5.85
C GLY A 136 5.64 0.66 -6.07
N PHE A 137 6.38 0.03 -5.17
CA PHE A 137 6.76 -1.37 -5.26
C PHE A 137 6.47 -2.07 -3.93
N ALA A 138 6.02 -3.32 -4.03
CA ALA A 138 5.94 -4.24 -2.89
C ALA A 138 6.97 -5.35 -3.11
N HIS A 139 7.91 -5.48 -2.17
CA HIS A 139 8.88 -6.56 -2.14
C HIS A 139 8.36 -7.65 -1.21
N GLU A 140 8.17 -8.83 -1.77
CA GLU A 140 7.74 -10.03 -1.06
C GLU A 140 8.95 -10.90 -0.76
N SER A 141 9.21 -11.14 0.52
CA SER A 141 10.28 -12.00 1.02
C SER A 141 9.68 -13.27 1.60
N ASN A 142 9.92 -14.41 0.95
CA ASN A 142 9.35 -15.69 1.30
C ASN A 142 10.34 -16.55 2.07
N SER A 143 9.86 -17.28 3.09
CA SER A 143 10.64 -18.30 3.81
C SER A 143 10.55 -19.66 3.10
N GLY A 144 11.44 -20.59 3.49
CA GLY A 144 11.38 -21.98 3.00
C GLY A 144 11.93 -22.19 1.60
N GLY A 145 12.79 -21.28 1.09
CA GLY A 145 13.43 -21.44 -0.23
C GLY A 145 12.58 -20.95 -1.40
N ASN A 146 11.42 -20.36 -1.13
CA ASN A 146 10.59 -19.74 -2.16
C ASN A 146 11.23 -18.44 -2.68
N PRO A 147 11.13 -18.14 -3.98
CA PRO A 147 11.77 -16.96 -4.56
C PRO A 147 11.12 -15.67 -4.07
N ASN A 148 11.95 -14.69 -3.76
CA ASN A 148 11.51 -13.34 -3.48
C ASN A 148 11.00 -12.66 -4.74
N ARG A 149 10.00 -11.78 -4.61
CA ARG A 149 9.38 -11.09 -5.74
C ARG A 149 9.24 -9.60 -5.46
N THR A 150 9.36 -8.82 -6.53
CA THR A 150 9.05 -7.39 -6.49
C THR A 150 7.87 -7.11 -7.42
N LEU A 151 6.81 -6.55 -6.87
CA LEU A 151 5.54 -6.32 -7.54
C LEU A 151 5.32 -4.82 -7.69
N LEU A 152 4.77 -4.40 -8.82
CA LEU A 152 4.25 -3.04 -8.93
C LEU A 152 3.06 -2.90 -8.00
N ALA A 153 3.09 -1.89 -7.12
CA ALA A 153 2.09 -1.68 -6.09
C ALA A 153 1.48 -0.29 -6.19
N PHE A 154 0.22 -0.20 -5.83
CA PHE A 154 -0.50 1.05 -5.69
C PHE A 154 -0.97 1.19 -4.24
N ASN A 155 -1.24 2.40 -3.81
CA ASN A 155 -1.97 2.66 -2.59
C ASN A 155 -3.06 3.70 -2.88
N MET A 156 -4.22 3.51 -2.29
CA MET A 156 -5.33 4.45 -2.35
C MET A 156 -6.14 4.35 -1.05
N GLY A 157 -6.50 5.48 -0.51
CA GLY A 157 -7.30 5.47 0.71
C GLY A 157 -7.51 6.85 1.27
N GLY A 158 -7.71 6.88 2.57
CA GLY A 158 -7.90 8.12 3.30
C GLY A 158 -7.83 7.89 4.79
N GLY A 159 -7.99 8.96 5.52
CA GLY A 159 -7.88 8.94 6.96
C GLY A 159 -8.23 10.27 7.58
N ALA A 160 -7.75 10.46 8.78
CA ALA A 160 -7.86 11.73 9.47
C ALA A 160 -6.62 12.00 10.32
N LYS A 161 -6.25 13.28 10.38
CA LYS A 161 -5.24 13.81 11.32
C LYS A 161 -5.97 14.63 12.38
N TYR A 162 -5.71 14.33 13.65
CA TYR A 162 -6.21 15.13 14.79
C TYR A 162 -5.06 15.96 15.36
N GLU A 163 -5.14 17.26 15.19
CA GLU A 163 -4.13 18.24 15.60
C GLU A 163 -4.14 18.39 17.12
N VAL A 164 -3.12 17.87 17.79
CA VAL A 164 -2.92 18.03 19.24
C VAL A 164 -2.18 19.32 19.54
N SER A 165 -1.13 19.60 18.75
CA SER A 165 -0.33 20.82 18.83
C SER A 165 0.18 21.22 17.44
N ARG A 166 0.94 22.32 17.33
CA ARG A 166 1.56 22.75 16.06
C ARG A 166 2.53 21.70 15.48
N HIS A 167 3.22 20.96 16.36
CA HIS A 167 4.26 20.00 15.97
C HIS A 167 3.81 18.55 16.11
N PHE A 168 2.59 18.29 16.61
CA PHE A 168 2.14 16.94 16.92
C PHE A 168 0.67 16.74 16.57
N ALA A 169 0.40 15.66 15.84
CA ALA A 169 -0.95 15.20 15.54
C ALA A 169 -1.06 13.69 15.71
N LEU A 170 -2.28 13.21 15.96
CA LEU A 170 -2.64 11.80 15.81
C LEU A 170 -3.08 11.55 14.38
N ARG A 171 -2.66 10.44 13.80
CA ARG A 171 -3.00 10.06 12.43
C ARG A 171 -3.62 8.68 12.41
N GLY A 172 -4.75 8.53 11.69
CA GLY A 172 -5.37 7.25 11.38
C GLY A 172 -5.62 7.12 9.89
N ASP A 173 -5.25 5.98 9.30
CA ASP A 173 -5.38 5.71 7.87
C ASP A 173 -6.11 4.40 7.61
N LEU A 174 -6.83 4.36 6.50
CA LEU A 174 -7.36 3.18 5.86
C LEU A 174 -6.87 3.19 4.42
N ARG A 175 -6.04 2.21 4.03
CA ARG A 175 -5.44 2.10 2.70
C ARG A 175 -5.78 0.79 2.02
N TRP A 176 -6.20 0.87 0.77
CA TRP A 176 -6.25 -0.26 -0.14
C TRP A 176 -4.93 -0.33 -0.91
N LEU A 177 -4.29 -1.50 -0.89
CA LEU A 177 -2.93 -1.74 -1.38
C LEU A 177 -2.93 -2.84 -2.47
N PRO A 178 -3.43 -2.56 -3.69
CA PRO A 178 -3.38 -3.52 -4.77
C PRO A 178 -1.94 -3.65 -5.29
N SER A 179 -1.45 -4.87 -5.39
CA SER A 179 -0.15 -5.19 -5.99
C SER A 179 -0.35 -6.08 -7.21
N ARG A 180 0.31 -5.72 -8.31
CA ARG A 180 0.20 -6.47 -9.56
C ARG A 180 1.14 -7.66 -9.53
N ALA A 181 0.60 -8.86 -9.45
CA ALA A 181 1.38 -10.07 -9.59
C ALA A 181 1.89 -10.23 -11.04
N ASN A 182 3.16 -10.60 -11.19
CA ASN A 182 3.73 -10.87 -12.51
C ASN A 182 3.09 -12.13 -13.12
N LYS A 183 2.91 -12.10 -14.45
CA LYS A 183 2.36 -13.21 -15.22
C LYS A 183 3.31 -14.43 -15.33
N THR A 184 4.50 -14.36 -14.75
CA THR A 184 5.45 -15.48 -14.82
C THR A 184 4.97 -16.57 -13.86
N PRO A 185 4.71 -17.78 -14.33
CA PRO A 185 4.34 -18.88 -13.47
C PRO A 185 5.50 -19.13 -12.50
N THR A 186 5.26 -18.95 -11.22
CA THR A 186 6.24 -19.23 -10.18
C THR A 186 5.85 -20.54 -9.52
N VAL A 187 6.79 -21.46 -9.44
CA VAL A 187 6.60 -22.72 -8.69
C VAL A 187 6.89 -22.41 -7.23
N GLU A 188 5.93 -22.60 -6.38
CA GLU A 188 6.05 -22.48 -4.93
C GLU A 188 5.88 -23.85 -4.29
N CYS A 189 6.69 -24.13 -3.26
CA CYS A 189 6.66 -25.41 -2.58
C CYS A 189 6.33 -25.20 -1.09
N ASP A 190 5.52 -26.08 -0.54
CA ASP A 190 5.24 -26.12 0.89
C ASP A 190 6.39 -26.81 1.67
N ILE A 191 6.29 -26.78 3.00
CA ILE A 191 7.27 -27.45 3.89
C ILE A 191 7.26 -28.98 3.78
N PHE A 192 6.25 -29.56 3.13
CA PHE A 192 6.12 -30.98 2.87
C PHE A 192 6.64 -31.39 1.48
N GLY A 193 7.19 -30.43 0.70
CA GLY A 193 7.74 -30.68 -0.62
C GLY A 193 6.69 -30.69 -1.75
N ASN A 194 5.43 -30.34 -1.49
CA ASN A 194 4.44 -30.20 -2.55
C ASN A 194 4.66 -28.89 -3.29
N CYS A 195 4.96 -28.96 -4.58
CA CYS A 195 5.21 -27.79 -5.41
C CYS A 195 3.99 -27.50 -6.27
N PHE A 196 3.56 -26.25 -6.31
CA PHE A 196 2.42 -25.80 -7.11
C PHE A 196 2.80 -24.59 -7.96
N GLN A 197 2.26 -24.56 -9.17
CA GLN A 197 2.47 -23.45 -10.09
C GLN A 197 1.39 -22.40 -9.88
N GLN A 198 1.79 -21.20 -9.45
CA GLN A 198 0.89 -20.08 -9.29
C GLN A 198 0.75 -19.33 -10.62
N ASN A 199 -0.40 -19.46 -11.26
CA ASN A 199 -0.72 -18.70 -12.46
C ASN A 199 -1.56 -17.48 -12.09
N VAL A 200 -0.90 -16.41 -11.61
CA VAL A 200 -1.56 -15.23 -11.10
C VAL A 200 -1.61 -14.15 -12.18
N SER A 201 -2.76 -14.01 -12.80
CA SER A 201 -3.04 -12.86 -13.67
C SER A 201 -3.70 -11.69 -12.93
N ASN A 202 -3.89 -11.78 -11.63
CA ASN A 202 -4.72 -10.89 -10.82
C ASN A 202 -3.90 -10.03 -9.85
N TYR A 203 -4.51 -8.92 -9.42
CA TYR A 203 -3.99 -8.08 -8.36
C TYR A 203 -4.17 -8.76 -7.00
N LEU A 204 -3.11 -8.78 -6.19
CA LEU A 204 -3.24 -9.05 -4.77
C LEU A 204 -3.86 -7.82 -4.12
N GLN A 205 -5.05 -7.99 -3.56
CA GLN A 205 -5.77 -6.92 -2.89
C GLN A 205 -5.56 -7.04 -1.39
N ARG A 206 -4.99 -6.01 -0.78
CA ARG A 206 -4.76 -5.93 0.65
C ARG A 206 -5.35 -4.62 1.15
N VAL A 207 -5.84 -4.62 2.39
CA VAL A 207 -6.35 -3.41 3.06
C VAL A 207 -5.61 -3.25 4.37
N ASN A 208 -5.05 -2.07 4.59
CA ASN A 208 -4.26 -1.74 5.76
C ASN A 208 -4.98 -0.68 6.60
N PHE A 209 -5.16 -0.99 7.88
CA PHE A 209 -5.68 -0.09 8.91
C PHE A 209 -4.52 0.32 9.79
N THR A 210 -4.21 1.61 9.86
CA THR A 210 -3.07 2.09 10.63
C THR A 210 -3.44 3.23 11.57
N GLY A 211 -2.71 3.30 12.68
CA GLY A 211 -2.75 4.41 13.63
C GLY A 211 -1.35 4.80 14.05
N GLY A 212 -1.11 6.08 14.18
CA GLY A 212 0.23 6.59 14.51
C GLY A 212 0.23 8.04 14.95
N PHE A 213 1.43 8.57 15.05
CA PHE A 213 1.70 9.93 15.47
C PHE A 213 2.39 10.67 14.35
N ALA A 214 1.99 11.91 14.11
CA ALA A 214 2.61 12.78 13.13
C ALA A 214 3.40 13.88 13.83
N PHE A 215 4.68 13.96 13.53
CA PHE A 215 5.62 14.98 14.02
C PHE A 215 5.96 15.92 12.88
N ARG A 216 5.81 17.24 13.12
CA ARG A 216 6.05 18.32 12.15
C ARG A 216 7.22 19.19 12.55
N PHE A 217 8.05 19.55 11.58
CA PHE A 217 9.23 20.40 11.74
C PHE A 217 9.61 21.15 10.44
#